data_e18a5a5187922da694f01b5c7fcfd6cd
#
_entry.id   e18a5a5187922da694f01b5c7fcfd6cd
#
_cell.length_a   1.000
_cell.length_b   1.000
_cell.length_c   1.000
_cell.angle_alpha   90.00
_cell.angle_beta   90.00
_cell.angle_gamma   90.00
#
_symmetry.space_group_name_H-M   'P 1'
#
loop_
_entity.id
_entity.type
_entity.pdbx_description
1 polymer ?
#
loop_
_entity_poly.entity_id
_entity_poly.type
_entity_poly.pdbx_seq_one_letter_code
_entity_poly.pdbx_strand_id
1 'polypeptide(L)'
;MEISSMRKNSFIRFAIAATAVAVLAGTAFPANAAVKPANKATIGDDCTKASTGKKAPGRGVDGSDLTCMVVPTGSYKGDNKWWYADVKPLKNIDWTIPANPGGYSLTADAITNSLKAEGLLTATTSVFKPGAGGAVGLAAFQEIKGKPEAGIVTGIAMTGGLYSNKSTLNLLASTPIAKILREYEGIVVPASSKYRTLKQLMDDLVAKPNAVAIAGGNKGGVDHQTIGLLAQKAGVDPTKLNYVVYSGGPEVITSLLSNATQVGISGALDFAPYVTSGKMRYLGVSSAKPISGIKAKTFVSQGYDLVYGNWRGIMAPADLSKADYLNYIKVIDIMHISPAWKAELTKNKWDNEFVAGTAFKSFLEKHIPEINAVMKGLGI
;
A
#
# COMPACT_ATOMS: atom_id res chain seq x y z
N MET A 1 60.38 53.90 -26.31
CA MET A 1 60.14 53.20 -27.57
C MET A 1 58.69 52.86 -27.53
N GLU A 2 57.85 53.74 -28.08
CA GLU A 2 57.28 53.70 -29.42
C GLU A 2 56.33 52.52 -29.56
N ILE A 3 55.14 52.65 -29.99
CA ILE A 3 54.23 53.59 -30.65
C ILE A 3 52.94 52.78 -30.88
N SER A 4 51.81 53.35 -30.45
CA SER A 4 50.75 53.81 -31.35
C SER A 4 49.99 52.64 -32.11
N SER A 5 48.69 52.54 -32.02
CA SER A 5 47.74 53.26 -32.87
C SER A 5 46.28 52.95 -32.58
N MET A 6 45.58 53.99 -32.25
CA MET A 6 44.19 54.39 -32.55
C MET A 6 43.41 53.65 -33.65
N ARG A 7 42.14 53.41 -33.39
CA ARG A 7 40.95 53.89 -34.16
C ARG A 7 39.68 53.42 -33.43
N LYS A 8 38.93 54.30 -32.85
CA LYS A 8 37.82 55.21 -33.23
C LYS A 8 36.63 54.54 -33.89
N ASN A 9 35.47 54.74 -33.17
CA ASN A 9 34.07 54.87 -33.60
C ASN A 9 33.26 53.63 -33.47
N SER A 10 32.05 53.65 -32.90
CA SER A 10 30.99 54.62 -32.95
C SER A 10 29.98 54.39 -31.82
N PHE A 11 29.55 55.46 -31.18
CA PHE A 11 28.43 55.47 -30.26
C PHE A 11 27.11 55.28 -31.02
N ILE A 12 26.37 54.23 -30.74
CA ILE A 12 24.93 54.16 -31.00
C ILE A 12 24.23 54.07 -29.66
N ARG A 13 23.60 55.16 -29.27
CA ARG A 13 22.66 55.20 -28.14
C ARG A 13 21.37 54.51 -28.57
N PHE A 14 21.02 53.39 -27.98
CA PHE A 14 19.66 52.91 -28.00
C PHE A 14 19.01 53.22 -26.66
N ALA A 15 17.93 53.98 -26.72
CA ALA A 15 17.04 54.28 -25.62
C ALA A 15 16.35 52.95 -25.18
N ILE A 16 16.53 52.59 -23.93
CA ILE A 16 15.79 51.47 -23.31
C ILE A 16 14.46 52.05 -22.85
N ALA A 17 13.41 51.77 -23.62
CA ALA A 17 12.05 51.93 -23.15
C ALA A 17 11.78 50.84 -22.12
N ALA A 18 11.61 51.21 -20.85
CA ALA A 18 11.19 50.33 -19.79
C ALA A 18 9.71 49.97 -20.00
N THR A 19 9.43 48.85 -20.63
CA THR A 19 8.11 48.23 -20.60
C THR A 19 8.03 47.40 -19.33
N ALA A 20 7.24 47.86 -18.36
CA ALA A 20 6.83 47.12 -17.20
C ALA A 20 6.01 45.89 -17.67
N VAL A 21 6.62 44.71 -17.68
CA VAL A 21 5.89 43.46 -17.82
C VAL A 21 5.26 43.17 -16.46
N ALA A 22 3.97 43.43 -16.35
CA ALA A 22 3.16 42.91 -15.26
C ALA A 22 3.16 41.37 -15.33
N VAL A 23 3.92 40.74 -14.43
CA VAL A 23 3.80 39.30 -14.20
C VAL A 23 2.44 39.07 -13.58
N LEU A 24 1.46 38.78 -14.41
CA LEU A 24 0.24 38.12 -13.98
C LEU A 24 0.66 36.73 -13.50
N ALA A 25 0.72 36.56 -12.16
CA ALA A 25 0.75 35.24 -11.54
C ALA A 25 -0.53 34.52 -11.97
N GLY A 26 -0.42 33.81 -13.06
CA GLY A 26 -1.45 32.86 -13.48
C GLY A 26 -1.53 31.76 -12.43
N THR A 27 -2.56 31.83 -11.61
CA THR A 27 -3.05 30.66 -10.88
C THR A 27 -3.37 29.62 -11.96
N ALA A 28 -2.52 28.61 -12.09
CA ALA A 28 -2.83 27.46 -12.91
C ALA A 28 -4.06 26.79 -12.27
N PHE A 29 -5.23 27.07 -12.79
CA PHE A 29 -6.40 26.27 -12.55
C PHE A 29 -6.04 24.84 -12.96
N PRO A 30 -6.34 23.82 -12.13
CA PRO A 30 -6.15 22.45 -12.55
C PRO A 30 -6.91 22.25 -13.87
N ALA A 31 -6.24 21.65 -14.85
CA ALA A 31 -6.86 21.33 -16.12
C ALA A 31 -8.20 20.65 -15.83
N ASN A 32 -9.31 21.23 -16.34
CA ASN A 32 -10.64 20.67 -16.18
C ASN A 32 -10.59 19.19 -16.58
N ALA A 33 -10.82 18.30 -15.60
CA ALA A 33 -10.96 16.90 -15.89
C ALA A 33 -12.07 16.74 -16.94
N ALA A 34 -11.82 15.96 -17.98
CA ALA A 34 -12.75 15.85 -19.09
C ALA A 34 -14.09 15.26 -18.60
N VAL A 35 -15.17 15.99 -18.81
CA VAL A 35 -16.54 15.55 -18.50
C VAL A 35 -16.80 14.24 -19.24
N LYS A 36 -17.23 13.19 -18.51
CA LYS A 36 -17.51 11.88 -19.12
C LYS A 36 -19.00 11.62 -19.26
N PRO A 37 -19.43 11.06 -20.42
CA PRO A 37 -20.80 10.63 -20.62
C PRO A 37 -21.12 9.39 -19.74
N ALA A 38 -22.43 9.16 -19.46
CA ALA A 38 -22.89 8.10 -18.57
C ALA A 38 -22.34 6.69 -18.90
N ASN A 39 -22.22 6.34 -20.18
CA ASN A 39 -21.71 5.04 -20.63
C ASN A 39 -20.18 4.85 -20.46
N LYS A 40 -19.46 5.90 -20.08
CA LYS A 40 -18.01 5.89 -19.81
C LYS A 40 -17.68 6.39 -18.39
N ALA A 41 -18.69 6.66 -17.57
CA ALA A 41 -18.54 7.17 -16.23
C ALA A 41 -17.81 6.18 -15.32
N THR A 42 -16.97 6.71 -14.45
CA THR A 42 -16.43 6.03 -13.26
C THR A 42 -16.67 6.91 -12.06
N ILE A 43 -16.65 6.33 -10.86
CA ILE A 43 -16.82 7.11 -9.62
C ILE A 43 -15.83 8.29 -9.57
N GLY A 44 -16.31 9.47 -9.19
CA GLY A 44 -15.49 10.68 -9.07
C GLY A 44 -15.23 11.45 -10.39
N ASP A 45 -15.57 10.88 -11.55
CA ASP A 45 -15.48 11.63 -12.81
C ASP A 45 -16.43 12.84 -12.80
N ASP A 46 -16.00 13.91 -13.47
CA ASP A 46 -16.85 15.10 -13.64
C ASP A 46 -18.07 14.81 -14.51
N CYS A 47 -19.18 15.40 -14.15
CA CYS A 47 -20.38 15.45 -14.98
C CYS A 47 -20.90 16.88 -15.10
N THR A 48 -21.69 17.17 -16.15
CA THR A 48 -22.20 18.53 -16.35
C THR A 48 -23.38 18.80 -15.42
N LYS A 49 -23.58 20.06 -15.03
CA LYS A 49 -24.76 20.50 -14.29
C LYS A 49 -26.07 20.13 -15.03
N ALA A 50 -26.07 20.20 -16.36
CA ALA A 50 -27.19 19.75 -17.21
C ALA A 50 -27.45 18.23 -17.18
N SER A 51 -26.48 17.44 -16.69
CA SER A 51 -26.59 15.99 -16.51
C SER A 51 -27.02 15.58 -15.09
N THR A 52 -27.21 16.52 -14.19
CA THR A 52 -27.65 16.24 -12.80
C THR A 52 -28.94 15.40 -12.82
N GLY A 53 -28.95 14.30 -12.06
CA GLY A 53 -30.05 13.33 -12.01
C GLY A 53 -29.95 12.20 -13.06
N LYS A 54 -29.10 12.32 -14.08
CA LYS A 54 -28.87 11.22 -15.02
C LYS A 54 -28.15 10.07 -14.36
N LYS A 55 -28.57 8.85 -14.70
CA LYS A 55 -27.95 7.61 -14.19
C LYS A 55 -26.94 7.04 -15.20
N ALA A 56 -25.93 6.37 -14.67
CA ALA A 56 -24.99 5.52 -15.36
C ALA A 56 -25.12 4.10 -14.80
N PRO A 57 -26.04 3.28 -15.33
CA PRO A 57 -26.36 1.97 -14.79
C PRO A 57 -25.17 1.03 -14.82
N GLY A 58 -24.94 0.31 -13.69
CA GLY A 58 -23.91 -0.71 -13.58
C GLY A 58 -22.46 -0.21 -13.69
N ARG A 59 -22.23 1.10 -13.56
CA ARG A 59 -20.90 1.72 -13.72
C ARG A 59 -20.11 1.84 -12.41
N GLY A 60 -20.77 1.64 -11.28
CA GLY A 60 -20.14 1.59 -9.98
C GLY A 60 -19.69 0.17 -9.59
N VAL A 61 -19.10 0.06 -8.42
CA VAL A 61 -18.61 -1.22 -7.86
C VAL A 61 -19.75 -2.24 -7.75
N ASP A 62 -19.45 -3.51 -8.07
CA ASP A 62 -20.40 -4.63 -8.12
C ASP A 62 -21.70 -4.34 -8.92
N GLY A 63 -21.56 -3.63 -10.04
CA GLY A 63 -22.67 -3.30 -10.90
C GLY A 63 -23.64 -2.25 -10.32
N SER A 64 -23.24 -1.53 -9.28
CA SER A 64 -24.01 -0.41 -8.73
C SER A 64 -24.14 0.73 -9.72
N ASP A 65 -25.26 1.47 -9.64
CA ASP A 65 -25.47 2.64 -10.49
C ASP A 65 -24.71 3.85 -9.96
N LEU A 66 -24.16 4.65 -10.89
CA LEU A 66 -23.72 6.00 -10.60
C LEU A 66 -24.79 7.00 -11.05
N THR A 67 -24.88 8.11 -10.34
CA THR A 67 -25.77 9.24 -10.69
C THR A 67 -24.92 10.50 -10.81
N CYS A 68 -25.13 11.30 -11.83
CA CYS A 68 -24.55 12.63 -11.90
C CYS A 68 -25.24 13.52 -10.85
N MET A 69 -24.51 13.94 -9.83
CA MET A 69 -25.08 14.70 -8.73
C MET A 69 -24.06 15.66 -8.11
N VAL A 70 -24.56 16.63 -7.34
CA VAL A 70 -23.71 17.45 -6.46
C VAL A 70 -23.25 16.58 -5.29
N VAL A 71 -21.94 16.45 -5.10
CA VAL A 71 -21.39 15.64 -4.01
C VAL A 71 -21.73 16.30 -2.66
N PRO A 72 -22.31 15.56 -1.71
CA PRO A 72 -22.83 16.16 -0.48
C PRO A 72 -21.77 16.41 0.60
N THR A 73 -20.68 15.64 0.62
CA THR A 73 -19.67 15.66 1.69
C THR A 73 -18.26 15.49 1.16
N GLY A 74 -17.26 15.65 2.04
CA GLY A 74 -15.87 15.35 1.77
C GLY A 74 -15.16 16.32 0.84
N SER A 75 -14.06 15.84 0.29
CA SER A 75 -13.13 16.64 -0.53
C SER A 75 -13.74 17.17 -1.83
N TYR A 76 -14.79 16.53 -2.33
CA TYR A 76 -15.49 16.90 -3.58
C TYR A 76 -16.83 17.60 -3.32
N LYS A 77 -17.10 18.00 -2.08
CA LYS A 77 -18.37 18.66 -1.71
C LYS A 77 -18.67 19.87 -2.59
N GLY A 78 -19.84 19.88 -3.21
CA GLY A 78 -20.29 20.94 -4.09
C GLY A 78 -19.98 20.71 -5.59
N ASP A 79 -19.11 19.77 -5.93
CA ASP A 79 -18.79 19.41 -7.31
C ASP A 79 -19.88 18.55 -7.94
N ASN A 80 -20.08 18.69 -9.26
CA ASN A 80 -20.94 17.78 -10.02
C ASN A 80 -20.12 16.57 -10.48
N LYS A 81 -20.38 15.41 -9.90
CA LYS A 81 -19.64 14.17 -10.14
C LYS A 81 -20.60 13.01 -10.44
N TRP A 82 -20.06 12.00 -11.12
CA TRP A 82 -20.67 10.67 -11.13
C TRP A 82 -20.42 10.01 -9.79
N TRP A 83 -21.50 9.77 -9.03
CA TRP A 83 -21.43 9.39 -7.61
C TRP A 83 -22.53 8.40 -7.22
N TYR A 84 -22.41 7.77 -6.06
CA TYR A 84 -23.46 6.93 -5.50
C TYR A 84 -24.50 7.78 -4.79
N ALA A 85 -25.72 7.83 -5.33
CA ALA A 85 -26.81 8.63 -4.76
C ALA A 85 -27.38 8.01 -3.47
N ASP A 86 -27.19 6.71 -3.27
CA ASP A 86 -27.76 5.91 -2.16
C ASP A 86 -26.73 5.55 -1.09
N VAL A 87 -25.50 6.05 -1.18
CA VAL A 87 -24.47 5.79 -0.17
C VAL A 87 -24.82 6.47 1.16
N LYS A 88 -24.62 5.73 2.25
CA LYS A 88 -24.81 6.21 3.62
C LYS A 88 -23.48 6.15 4.36
N PRO A 89 -23.08 7.22 5.06
CA PRO A 89 -21.92 7.16 5.95
C PRO A 89 -22.06 6.04 6.97
N LEU A 90 -20.96 5.38 7.27
CA LEU A 90 -20.89 4.38 8.34
C LEU A 90 -20.90 5.12 9.69
N LYS A 91 -21.74 4.67 10.63
CA LYS A 91 -21.79 5.24 11.98
C LYS A 91 -20.54 4.90 12.76
N ASN A 92 -20.07 3.68 12.63
CA ASN A 92 -18.89 3.16 13.31
C ASN A 92 -18.18 2.12 12.45
N ILE A 93 -16.90 1.89 12.72
CA ILE A 93 -16.17 0.67 12.36
C ILE A 93 -15.43 0.17 13.59
N ASP A 94 -15.80 -1.02 14.06
CA ASP A 94 -15.11 -1.74 15.11
C ASP A 94 -14.04 -2.63 14.49
N TRP A 95 -12.80 -2.17 14.54
CA TRP A 95 -11.68 -2.90 13.96
C TRP A 95 -11.22 -4.04 14.86
N THR A 96 -11.19 -5.25 14.32
CA THR A 96 -10.38 -6.34 14.88
C THR A 96 -8.99 -6.27 14.26
N ILE A 97 -7.97 -6.01 15.09
CA ILE A 97 -6.56 -5.95 14.67
C ILE A 97 -5.90 -7.29 14.99
N PRO A 98 -5.56 -8.12 13.98
CA PRO A 98 -5.11 -9.51 14.18
C PRO A 98 -3.62 -9.62 14.54
N ALA A 99 -3.03 -8.57 15.10
CA ALA A 99 -1.60 -8.50 15.45
C ALA A 99 -1.39 -7.49 16.60
N ASN A 100 -0.15 -7.38 17.08
CA ASN A 100 0.30 -6.24 17.87
C ASN A 100 0.29 -4.96 17.01
N PRO A 101 0.39 -3.74 17.63
CA PRO A 101 0.53 -2.51 16.88
C PRO A 101 1.59 -2.60 15.78
N GLY A 102 1.23 -2.22 14.56
CA GLY A 102 2.07 -2.32 13.37
C GLY A 102 1.27 -2.18 12.10
N GLY A 103 1.67 -2.85 11.04
CA GLY A 103 1.09 -2.66 9.71
C GLY A 103 -0.43 -2.81 9.61
N TYR A 104 -1.05 -3.74 10.34
CA TYR A 104 -2.52 -3.89 10.32
C TYR A 104 -3.23 -2.71 10.97
N SER A 105 -2.77 -2.26 12.16
CA SER A 105 -3.37 -1.09 12.82
C SER A 105 -3.09 0.19 12.02
N LEU A 106 -1.89 0.36 11.49
CA LEU A 106 -1.56 1.50 10.62
C LEU A 106 -2.49 1.57 9.41
N THR A 107 -2.83 0.42 8.82
CA THR A 107 -3.77 0.36 7.69
C THR A 107 -5.19 0.72 8.14
N ALA A 108 -5.67 0.19 9.27
CA ALA A 108 -6.97 0.52 9.83
C ALA A 108 -7.10 2.02 10.16
N ASP A 109 -6.04 2.61 10.72
CA ASP A 109 -5.97 4.04 11.04
C ASP A 109 -6.00 4.89 9.78
N ALA A 110 -5.25 4.53 8.72
CA ALA A 110 -5.25 5.24 7.45
C ALA A 110 -6.63 5.23 6.78
N ILE A 111 -7.32 4.06 6.78
CA ILE A 111 -8.70 3.93 6.30
C ILE A 111 -9.63 4.83 7.12
N THR A 112 -9.56 4.72 8.45
CA THR A 112 -10.39 5.49 9.38
C THR A 112 -10.23 6.99 9.17
N ASN A 113 -8.98 7.47 9.10
CA ASN A 113 -8.67 8.88 8.90
C ASN A 113 -9.21 9.39 7.56
N SER A 114 -9.03 8.60 6.50
CA SER A 114 -9.54 8.95 5.18
C SER A 114 -11.05 8.98 5.13
N LEU A 115 -11.74 7.98 5.70
CA LEU A 115 -13.20 7.95 5.77
C LEU A 115 -13.78 9.12 6.59
N LYS A 116 -13.15 9.47 7.71
CA LYS A 116 -13.56 10.62 8.53
C LYS A 116 -13.37 11.94 7.81
N ALA A 117 -12.26 12.12 7.10
CA ALA A 117 -11.99 13.31 6.30
C ALA A 117 -13.03 13.51 5.18
N GLU A 118 -13.54 12.41 4.63
CA GLU A 118 -14.58 12.44 3.58
C GLU A 118 -16.01 12.51 4.15
N GLY A 119 -16.18 12.52 5.48
CA GLY A 119 -17.50 12.50 6.11
C GLY A 119 -18.25 11.18 5.92
N LEU A 120 -17.54 10.09 5.68
CA LEU A 120 -18.07 8.74 5.43
C LEU A 120 -18.03 7.84 6.67
N LEU A 121 -17.42 8.29 7.76
CA LEU A 121 -17.33 7.57 9.03
C LEU A 121 -17.42 8.55 10.21
N THR A 122 -18.21 8.20 11.23
CA THR A 122 -18.36 9.04 12.44
C THR A 122 -17.44 8.59 13.55
N ALA A 123 -17.45 7.30 13.90
CA ALA A 123 -16.72 6.74 15.04
C ALA A 123 -15.91 5.49 14.63
N THR A 124 -14.98 5.11 15.49
CA THR A 124 -14.22 3.86 15.35
C THR A 124 -13.72 3.38 16.69
N THR A 125 -13.59 2.06 16.82
CA THR A 125 -12.87 1.40 17.91
C THR A 125 -11.90 0.40 17.34
N SER A 126 -10.89 0.00 18.10
CA SER A 126 -9.92 -1.03 17.69
C SER A 126 -9.64 -1.98 18.84
N VAL A 127 -9.74 -3.27 18.59
CA VAL A 127 -9.41 -4.32 19.55
C VAL A 127 -8.29 -5.18 18.97
N PHE A 128 -7.19 -5.28 19.69
CA PHE A 128 -6.02 -6.08 19.29
C PHE A 128 -6.22 -7.53 19.71
N LYS A 129 -6.09 -8.46 18.78
CA LYS A 129 -6.20 -9.92 18.95
C LYS A 129 -5.01 -10.61 18.29
N PRO A 130 -3.78 -10.41 18.81
CA PRO A 130 -2.59 -11.04 18.23
C PRO A 130 -2.55 -12.54 18.47
N GLY A 131 -1.81 -13.27 17.63
CA GLY A 131 -1.49 -14.68 17.81
C GLY A 131 -1.65 -15.51 16.55
N ALA A 132 -0.83 -16.55 16.45
CA ALA A 132 -0.83 -17.56 15.39
C ALA A 132 -0.92 -16.98 13.96
N GLY A 133 -0.07 -15.96 13.66
CA GLY A 133 -0.04 -15.33 12.33
C GLY A 133 -1.35 -14.62 11.92
N GLY A 134 -2.18 -14.23 12.91
CA GLY A 134 -3.46 -13.57 12.69
C GLY A 134 -4.68 -14.49 12.87
N ALA A 135 -4.48 -15.80 13.07
CA ALA A 135 -5.57 -16.77 13.24
C ALA A 135 -6.45 -16.45 14.46
N VAL A 136 -5.86 -16.00 15.58
CA VAL A 136 -6.61 -15.64 16.80
C VAL A 136 -7.56 -14.48 16.51
N GLY A 137 -7.08 -13.44 15.83
CA GLY A 137 -7.91 -12.28 15.43
C GLY A 137 -8.99 -12.68 14.44
N LEU A 138 -8.66 -13.50 13.44
CA LEU A 138 -9.62 -13.97 12.45
C LEU A 138 -10.71 -14.82 13.08
N ALA A 139 -10.38 -15.74 13.99
CA ALA A 139 -11.35 -16.54 14.71
C ALA A 139 -12.34 -15.67 15.50
N ALA A 140 -11.81 -14.73 16.28
CA ALA A 140 -12.63 -13.81 17.04
C ALA A 140 -13.53 -12.92 16.14
N PHE A 141 -13.03 -12.52 14.98
CA PHE A 141 -13.80 -11.74 14.01
C PHE A 141 -14.92 -12.56 13.35
N GLN A 142 -14.68 -13.84 13.06
CA GLN A 142 -15.67 -14.73 12.41
C GLN A 142 -16.86 -15.10 13.32
N GLU A 143 -16.75 -14.87 14.63
CA GLU A 143 -17.88 -14.96 15.56
C GLU A 143 -18.85 -13.76 15.41
N ILE A 144 -18.41 -12.66 14.82
CA ILE A 144 -19.24 -11.49 14.54
C ILE A 144 -19.98 -11.74 13.22
N LYS A 145 -21.32 -11.70 13.25
CA LYS A 145 -22.16 -11.94 12.06
C LYS A 145 -23.17 -10.83 11.89
N GLY A 146 -23.49 -10.51 10.64
CA GLY A 146 -24.54 -9.57 10.27
C GLY A 146 -24.35 -8.12 10.73
N LYS A 147 -23.15 -7.73 11.22
CA LYS A 147 -22.86 -6.39 11.73
C LYS A 147 -22.06 -5.59 10.72
N PRO A 148 -22.66 -4.62 10.01
CA PRO A 148 -21.96 -3.81 9.02
C PRO A 148 -20.92 -2.83 9.62
N GLU A 149 -20.97 -2.60 10.93
CA GLU A 149 -20.05 -1.72 11.64
C GLU A 149 -18.75 -2.40 12.06
N ALA A 150 -18.50 -3.66 11.69
CA ALA A 150 -17.26 -4.35 12.04
C ALA A 150 -16.36 -4.56 10.81
N GLY A 151 -15.04 -4.53 11.04
CA GLY A 151 -14.06 -4.73 10.02
C GLY A 151 -12.79 -5.42 10.54
N ILE A 152 -12.13 -6.20 9.68
CA ILE A 152 -10.78 -6.73 9.94
C ILE A 152 -9.88 -6.40 8.76
N VAL A 153 -8.67 -5.93 9.04
CA VAL A 153 -7.63 -5.79 8.01
C VAL A 153 -6.98 -7.15 7.79
N THR A 154 -6.90 -7.55 6.54
CA THR A 154 -6.27 -8.80 6.10
C THR A 154 -5.17 -8.53 5.08
N GLY A 155 -4.42 -9.57 4.71
CA GLY A 155 -3.38 -9.48 3.70
C GLY A 155 -2.60 -10.77 3.53
N ILE A 156 -1.52 -10.68 2.74
CA ILE A 156 -0.67 -11.83 2.45
C ILE A 156 -0.04 -12.43 3.72
N ALA A 157 0.30 -11.59 4.69
CA ALA A 157 0.88 -12.03 5.96
C ALA A 157 -0.09 -12.92 6.75
N MET A 158 -1.40 -12.60 6.77
CA MET A 158 -2.40 -13.46 7.40
C MET A 158 -2.57 -14.77 6.62
N THR A 159 -2.66 -14.71 5.29
CA THR A 159 -2.81 -15.92 4.46
C THR A 159 -1.66 -16.90 4.71
N GLY A 160 -0.41 -16.41 4.68
CA GLY A 160 0.75 -17.24 4.99
C GLY A 160 0.82 -17.67 6.46
N GLY A 161 0.38 -16.80 7.39
CA GLY A 161 0.29 -17.12 8.81
C GLY A 161 -0.72 -18.25 9.12
N LEU A 162 -1.88 -18.25 8.48
CA LEU A 162 -2.86 -19.34 8.59
C LEU A 162 -2.26 -20.67 8.11
N TYR A 163 -1.56 -20.68 6.98
CA TYR A 163 -0.89 -21.87 6.46
C TYR A 163 0.19 -22.38 7.42
N SER A 164 1.12 -21.52 7.84
CA SER A 164 2.25 -21.92 8.70
C SER A 164 1.82 -22.44 10.07
N ASN A 165 0.68 -21.99 10.56
CA ASN A 165 0.09 -22.47 11.82
C ASN A 165 -0.90 -23.61 11.62
N LYS A 166 -1.01 -24.18 10.40
CA LYS A 166 -1.95 -25.28 10.07
C LYS A 166 -3.37 -24.96 10.49
N SER A 167 -3.78 -23.69 10.35
CA SER A 167 -5.10 -23.23 10.74
C SER A 167 -6.16 -23.80 9.80
N THR A 168 -7.29 -24.20 10.35
CA THR A 168 -8.48 -24.64 9.60
C THR A 168 -9.38 -23.46 9.22
N LEU A 169 -9.07 -22.25 9.68
CA LEU A 169 -9.84 -21.05 9.36
C LEU A 169 -9.72 -20.71 7.88
N ASN A 170 -10.85 -20.34 7.29
CA ASN A 170 -10.93 -19.87 5.92
C ASN A 170 -11.23 -18.36 5.91
N LEU A 171 -10.34 -17.57 5.30
CA LEU A 171 -10.54 -16.13 5.17
C LEU A 171 -11.87 -15.82 4.43
N LEU A 172 -12.25 -16.64 3.46
CA LEU A 172 -13.50 -16.50 2.70
C LEU A 172 -14.78 -16.83 3.50
N ALA A 173 -14.68 -17.29 4.75
CA ALA A 173 -15.81 -17.37 5.66
C ALA A 173 -16.25 -15.98 6.19
N SER A 174 -15.44 -14.94 5.95
CA SER A 174 -15.83 -13.54 6.13
C SER A 174 -16.19 -12.91 4.78
N THR A 175 -16.81 -11.74 4.76
CA THR A 175 -17.24 -11.05 3.54
C THR A 175 -16.11 -10.20 2.97
N PRO A 176 -15.56 -10.49 1.77
CA PRO A 176 -14.56 -9.63 1.12
C PRO A 176 -15.13 -8.26 0.75
N ILE A 177 -14.49 -7.18 1.20
CA ILE A 177 -14.89 -5.80 0.87
C ILE A 177 -13.97 -5.24 -0.23
N ALA A 178 -12.67 -5.07 0.05
CA ALA A 178 -11.73 -4.58 -0.94
C ALA A 178 -10.28 -4.92 -0.58
N LYS A 179 -9.46 -5.20 -1.59
CA LYS A 179 -8.01 -4.98 -1.56
C LYS A 179 -7.78 -3.51 -1.82
N ILE A 180 -6.94 -2.84 -1.04
CA ILE A 180 -6.83 -1.38 -1.05
C ILE A 180 -5.43 -0.84 -1.29
N LEU A 181 -4.40 -1.62 -0.98
CA LEU A 181 -3.03 -1.18 -1.11
C LEU A 181 -2.06 -2.35 -1.30
N ARG A 182 -0.85 -2.02 -1.73
CA ARG A 182 0.34 -2.86 -1.63
C ARG A 182 1.50 -2.07 -1.06
N GLU A 183 2.24 -2.68 -0.15
CA GLU A 183 3.54 -2.21 0.31
C GLU A 183 4.63 -3.19 -0.13
N TYR A 184 5.89 -2.74 -0.09
CA TYR A 184 7.02 -3.55 -0.54
C TYR A 184 8.05 -3.71 0.57
N GLU A 185 8.74 -4.85 0.54
CA GLU A 185 9.76 -5.21 1.51
C GLU A 185 11.12 -4.62 1.12
N GLY A 186 11.89 -4.28 2.14
CA GLY A 186 13.28 -3.86 2.01
C GLY A 186 14.23 -4.86 2.67
N ILE A 187 15.32 -5.19 2.01
CA ILE A 187 16.43 -5.91 2.63
C ILE A 187 17.50 -4.91 3.04
N VAL A 188 17.85 -4.92 4.32
CA VAL A 188 18.85 -4.02 4.90
C VAL A 188 19.91 -4.77 5.69
N VAL A 189 21.02 -4.07 5.89
CA VAL A 189 22.12 -4.52 6.75
C VAL A 189 22.61 -3.35 7.62
N PRO A 190 23.24 -3.58 8.77
CA PRO A 190 23.96 -2.55 9.52
C PRO A 190 24.98 -1.84 8.63
N ALA A 191 25.25 -0.55 8.88
CA ALA A 191 26.22 0.23 8.10
C ALA A 191 27.62 -0.38 8.12
N SER A 192 28.00 -1.06 9.23
CA SER A 192 29.27 -1.78 9.40
C SER A 192 29.37 -3.11 8.64
N SER A 193 28.24 -3.61 8.10
CA SER A 193 28.19 -4.90 7.41
C SER A 193 29.17 -4.97 6.24
N LYS A 194 29.73 -6.18 6.02
CA LYS A 194 30.55 -6.51 4.83
C LYS A 194 29.75 -6.41 3.52
N TYR A 195 28.40 -6.62 3.57
CA TYR A 195 27.55 -6.58 2.40
C TYR A 195 27.31 -5.15 1.94
N ARG A 196 27.73 -4.83 0.70
CA ARG A 196 27.51 -3.54 0.03
C ARG A 196 26.48 -3.63 -1.09
N THR A 197 26.21 -4.84 -1.58
CA THR A 197 25.26 -5.13 -2.66
C THR A 197 24.43 -6.37 -2.33
N LEU A 198 23.25 -6.47 -2.95
CA LEU A 198 22.41 -7.67 -2.85
C LEU A 198 23.14 -8.91 -3.38
N LYS A 199 23.92 -8.74 -4.47
CA LYS A 199 24.70 -9.84 -5.04
C LYS A 199 25.66 -10.46 -4.03
N GLN A 200 26.40 -9.65 -3.25
CA GLN A 200 27.33 -10.19 -2.23
C GLN A 200 26.60 -11.03 -1.17
N LEU A 201 25.40 -10.61 -0.77
CA LEU A 201 24.58 -11.42 0.14
C LEU A 201 24.13 -12.73 -0.53
N MET A 202 23.65 -12.66 -1.76
CA MET A 202 23.18 -13.86 -2.46
C MET A 202 24.34 -14.85 -2.74
N ASP A 203 25.52 -14.36 -3.11
CA ASP A 203 26.70 -15.20 -3.31
C ASP A 203 27.08 -15.98 -2.02
N ASP A 204 27.04 -15.32 -0.85
CA ASP A 204 27.29 -15.99 0.43
C ASP A 204 26.18 -17.00 0.78
N LEU A 205 24.91 -16.69 0.47
CA LEU A 205 23.80 -17.63 0.68
C LEU A 205 23.88 -18.84 -0.26
N VAL A 206 24.36 -18.68 -1.49
CA VAL A 206 24.62 -19.80 -2.43
C VAL A 206 25.74 -20.70 -1.86
N ALA A 207 26.80 -20.10 -1.36
CA ALA A 207 27.94 -20.85 -0.81
C ALA A 207 27.58 -21.57 0.49
N LYS A 208 26.82 -20.91 1.39
CA LYS A 208 26.45 -21.44 2.71
C LYS A 208 25.14 -20.80 3.21
N PRO A 209 23.97 -21.36 2.85
CA PRO A 209 22.66 -20.76 3.12
C PRO A 209 22.38 -20.42 4.58
N ASN A 210 22.88 -21.23 5.52
CA ASN A 210 22.64 -21.07 6.95
C ASN A 210 23.66 -20.19 7.68
N ALA A 211 24.68 -19.65 6.97
CA ALA A 211 25.73 -18.87 7.62
C ALA A 211 25.32 -17.44 8.00
N VAL A 212 24.23 -16.94 7.41
CA VAL A 212 23.76 -15.57 7.61
C VAL A 212 22.45 -15.59 8.36
N ALA A 213 22.41 -15.02 9.57
CA ALA A 213 21.16 -14.86 10.30
C ALA A 213 20.36 -13.70 9.72
N ILE A 214 19.17 -14.02 9.21
CA ILE A 214 18.26 -13.09 8.53
C ILE A 214 17.05 -12.84 9.44
N ALA A 215 16.94 -11.63 9.97
CA ALA A 215 15.82 -11.21 10.80
C ALA A 215 14.63 -10.82 9.93
N GLY A 216 13.43 -11.27 10.27
CA GLY A 216 12.18 -10.84 9.67
C GLY A 216 11.00 -11.14 10.58
N GLY A 217 9.79 -10.79 10.15
CA GLY A 217 8.57 -11.01 10.91
C GLY A 217 8.17 -12.48 10.99
N ASN A 218 6.91 -12.74 11.29
CA ASN A 218 6.36 -14.06 11.55
C ASN A 218 6.76 -15.10 10.50
N LYS A 219 6.97 -16.35 10.95
CA LYS A 219 7.17 -17.49 10.04
C LYS A 219 6.01 -17.57 9.06
N GLY A 220 6.32 -17.65 7.76
CA GLY A 220 5.33 -17.63 6.69
C GLY A 220 4.71 -16.26 6.40
N GLY A 221 5.11 -15.21 7.10
CA GLY A 221 4.75 -13.82 6.77
C GLY A 221 5.43 -13.35 5.48
N VAL A 222 5.09 -12.14 5.05
CA VAL A 222 5.58 -11.57 3.79
C VAL A 222 7.10 -11.48 3.74
N ASP A 223 7.75 -11.15 4.85
CA ASP A 223 9.21 -11.07 4.97
C ASP A 223 9.85 -12.42 4.65
N HIS A 224 9.34 -13.48 5.28
CA HIS A 224 9.83 -14.85 5.07
C HIS A 224 9.58 -15.32 3.62
N GLN A 225 8.40 -15.04 3.08
CA GLN A 225 8.08 -15.35 1.69
C GLN A 225 9.02 -14.59 0.73
N THR A 226 9.25 -13.30 0.95
CA THR A 226 10.08 -12.46 0.08
C THR A 226 11.53 -12.95 0.04
N ILE A 227 12.15 -13.18 1.22
CA ILE A 227 13.54 -13.65 1.24
C ILE A 227 13.68 -15.08 0.70
N GLY A 228 12.70 -15.94 0.98
CA GLY A 228 12.70 -17.31 0.46
C GLY A 228 12.58 -17.36 -1.07
N LEU A 229 11.64 -16.59 -1.64
CA LEU A 229 11.48 -16.47 -3.09
C LEU A 229 12.72 -15.85 -3.75
N LEU A 230 13.33 -14.85 -3.13
CA LEU A 230 14.56 -14.23 -3.64
C LEU A 230 15.73 -15.22 -3.62
N ALA A 231 15.86 -16.00 -2.56
CA ALA A 231 16.84 -17.07 -2.44
C ALA A 231 16.67 -18.13 -3.55
N GLN A 232 15.44 -18.55 -3.83
CA GLN A 232 15.14 -19.47 -4.94
C GLN A 232 15.57 -18.87 -6.30
N LYS A 233 15.31 -17.56 -6.53
CA LYS A 233 15.77 -16.87 -7.76
C LYS A 233 17.31 -16.81 -7.86
N ALA A 234 18.01 -16.87 -6.75
CA ALA A 234 19.46 -16.94 -6.69
C ALA A 234 20.02 -18.39 -6.74
N GLY A 235 19.14 -19.41 -6.84
CA GLY A 235 19.53 -20.81 -6.84
C GLY A 235 19.81 -21.41 -5.45
N VAL A 236 19.33 -20.75 -4.39
CA VAL A 236 19.47 -21.19 -2.99
C VAL A 236 18.23 -21.97 -2.56
N ASP A 237 18.43 -23.09 -1.89
CA ASP A 237 17.36 -23.82 -1.22
C ASP A 237 16.83 -23.00 -0.01
N PRO A 238 15.61 -22.45 -0.07
CA PRO A 238 15.10 -21.56 0.96
C PRO A 238 14.90 -22.25 2.32
N THR A 239 14.74 -23.59 2.32
CA THR A 239 14.54 -24.36 3.57
C THR A 239 15.79 -24.39 4.44
N LYS A 240 16.96 -24.04 3.85
CA LYS A 240 18.25 -24.00 4.54
C LYS A 240 18.64 -22.62 5.05
N LEU A 241 17.81 -21.60 4.82
CA LEU A 241 18.07 -20.25 5.34
C LEU A 241 17.99 -20.21 6.87
N ASN A 242 18.90 -19.48 7.48
CA ASN A 242 18.82 -19.16 8.91
C ASN A 242 17.91 -17.94 9.11
N TYR A 243 16.59 -18.18 9.05
CA TYR A 243 15.59 -17.15 9.25
C TYR A 243 15.21 -17.04 10.72
N VAL A 244 15.48 -15.87 11.32
CA VAL A 244 15.21 -15.56 12.72
C VAL A 244 13.91 -14.77 12.81
N VAL A 245 12.92 -15.35 13.50
CA VAL A 245 11.56 -14.79 13.61
C VAL A 245 11.46 -13.74 14.70
N TYR A 246 10.88 -12.59 14.35
CA TYR A 246 10.51 -11.50 15.26
C TYR A 246 9.03 -11.15 15.08
N SER A 247 8.48 -10.28 15.97
CA SER A 247 7.07 -9.88 15.89
C SER A 247 6.80 -8.84 14.78
N GLY A 248 7.85 -8.22 14.21
CA GLY A 248 7.74 -7.23 13.13
C GLY A 248 8.94 -6.28 13.06
N GLY A 249 8.82 -5.25 12.21
CA GLY A 249 9.89 -4.30 11.87
C GLY A 249 10.66 -3.70 13.06
N PRO A 250 10.01 -3.22 14.14
CA PRO A 250 10.73 -2.65 15.28
C PRO A 250 11.71 -3.61 15.93
N GLU A 251 11.34 -4.89 16.10
CA GLU A 251 12.22 -5.90 16.68
C GLU A 251 13.34 -6.31 15.71
N VAL A 252 13.03 -6.41 14.39
CA VAL A 252 14.04 -6.62 13.34
C VAL A 252 15.10 -5.52 13.37
N ILE A 253 14.68 -4.25 13.48
CA ILE A 253 15.57 -3.10 13.57
C ILE A 253 16.46 -3.20 14.82
N THR A 254 15.87 -3.54 15.97
CA THR A 254 16.62 -3.71 17.23
C THR A 254 17.68 -4.81 17.11
N SER A 255 17.34 -5.95 16.48
CA SER A 255 18.27 -7.06 16.29
C SER A 255 19.46 -6.70 15.39
N LEU A 256 19.24 -5.87 14.37
CA LEU A 256 20.30 -5.36 13.49
C LEU A 256 21.21 -4.37 14.21
N LEU A 257 20.64 -3.43 14.98
CA LEU A 257 21.40 -2.41 15.71
C LEU A 257 22.26 -3.01 16.82
N SER A 258 21.81 -4.12 17.41
CA SER A 258 22.58 -4.88 18.41
C SER A 258 23.54 -5.91 17.81
N ASN A 259 23.59 -6.05 16.47
CA ASN A 259 24.33 -7.08 15.75
C ASN A 259 23.93 -8.53 16.12
N ALA A 260 22.73 -8.75 16.65
CA ALA A 260 22.22 -10.09 16.91
C ALA A 260 21.92 -10.84 15.59
N THR A 261 21.60 -10.12 14.53
CA THR A 261 21.44 -10.64 13.16
C THR A 261 22.21 -9.80 12.15
N GLN A 262 22.56 -10.39 11.00
CA GLN A 262 23.39 -9.72 9.99
C GLN A 262 22.58 -9.02 8.90
N VAL A 263 21.38 -9.52 8.63
CA VAL A 263 20.47 -9.04 7.57
C VAL A 263 19.08 -8.88 8.16
N GLY A 264 18.36 -7.85 7.77
CA GLY A 264 16.95 -7.67 8.13
C GLY A 264 16.09 -7.49 6.90
N ILE A 265 14.86 -7.99 6.99
CA ILE A 265 13.80 -7.78 6.01
C ILE A 265 12.51 -7.36 6.73
N SER A 266 11.87 -6.31 6.26
CA SER A 266 10.56 -5.81 6.67
C SER A 266 10.07 -4.78 5.66
N GLY A 267 8.91 -4.13 5.92
CA GLY A 267 8.44 -3.03 5.09
C GLY A 267 9.54 -2.01 4.80
N ALA A 268 9.73 -1.67 3.54
CA ALA A 268 10.87 -0.81 3.15
C ALA A 268 10.89 0.53 3.88
N LEU A 269 9.72 1.09 4.23
CA LEU A 269 9.63 2.36 4.95
C LEU A 269 10.14 2.27 6.40
N ASP A 270 10.02 1.11 7.05
CA ASP A 270 10.44 0.92 8.45
C ASP A 270 11.93 1.25 8.66
N PHE A 271 12.75 0.97 7.65
CA PHE A 271 14.19 1.18 7.68
C PHE A 271 14.64 2.57 7.25
N ALA A 272 13.77 3.37 6.61
CA ALA A 272 14.15 4.64 6.01
C ALA A 272 14.83 5.63 6.98
N PRO A 273 14.36 5.83 8.24
CA PRO A 273 15.02 6.69 9.20
C PRO A 273 16.45 6.23 9.55
N TYR A 274 16.66 4.92 9.63
CA TYR A 274 17.95 4.33 10.01
C TYR A 274 18.96 4.35 8.85
N VAL A 275 18.47 4.25 7.61
CA VAL A 275 19.33 4.43 6.43
C VAL A 275 19.67 5.90 6.24
N THR A 276 18.71 6.81 6.45
CA THR A 276 18.95 8.26 6.37
C THR A 276 19.95 8.72 7.43
N SER A 277 19.89 8.16 8.64
CA SER A 277 20.86 8.46 9.71
C SER A 277 22.21 7.73 9.58
N GLY A 278 22.42 6.95 8.49
CA GLY A 278 23.66 6.24 8.24
C GLY A 278 23.91 5.01 9.11
N LYS A 279 22.90 4.56 9.88
CA LYS A 279 23.01 3.37 10.74
C LYS A 279 22.83 2.06 10.00
N MET A 280 22.08 2.10 8.87
CA MET A 280 21.79 0.94 8.04
C MET A 280 21.99 1.27 6.55
N ARG A 281 21.96 0.24 5.73
CA ARG A 281 22.04 0.33 4.26
C ARG A 281 21.05 -0.63 3.65
N TYR A 282 20.28 -0.15 2.66
CA TYR A 282 19.51 -1.05 1.79
C TYR A 282 20.44 -1.84 0.87
N LEU A 283 20.13 -3.13 0.75
CA LEU A 283 20.66 -3.97 -0.33
C LEU A 283 19.70 -4.06 -1.51
N GLY A 284 18.40 -3.93 -1.26
CA GLY A 284 17.39 -3.91 -2.30
C GLY A 284 15.96 -3.81 -1.76
N VAL A 285 15.01 -3.55 -2.68
CA VAL A 285 13.57 -3.55 -2.41
C VAL A 285 12.82 -4.44 -3.40
N SER A 286 11.71 -5.00 -2.96
CA SER A 286 10.91 -5.99 -3.71
C SER A 286 9.96 -5.39 -4.74
N SER A 287 9.94 -4.06 -4.92
CA SER A 287 9.08 -3.35 -5.85
C SER A 287 9.55 -3.46 -7.30
N ALA A 288 8.61 -3.32 -8.25
CA ALA A 288 8.92 -3.29 -9.67
C ALA A 288 9.70 -2.02 -10.08
N LYS A 289 9.43 -0.89 -9.41
CA LYS A 289 10.03 0.42 -9.66
C LYS A 289 10.65 0.97 -8.37
N PRO A 290 11.62 1.91 -8.46
CA PRO A 290 12.13 2.59 -7.28
C PRO A 290 11.00 3.23 -6.45
N ILE A 291 11.06 3.09 -5.13
CA ILE A 291 10.09 3.68 -4.21
C ILE A 291 10.52 5.12 -3.91
N SER A 292 9.61 6.08 -4.10
CA SER A 292 9.89 7.50 -3.87
C SER A 292 10.38 7.75 -2.43
N GLY A 293 11.53 8.41 -2.29
CA GLY A 293 12.14 8.71 -0.98
C GLY A 293 12.92 7.54 -0.35
N ILE A 294 12.95 6.35 -0.97
CA ILE A 294 13.76 5.21 -0.52
C ILE A 294 14.95 5.03 -1.48
N LYS A 295 16.16 5.25 -0.95
CA LYS A 295 17.41 5.14 -1.74
C LYS A 295 17.85 3.68 -1.84
N ALA A 296 17.08 2.87 -2.56
CA ALA A 296 17.37 1.45 -2.80
C ALA A 296 17.15 1.07 -4.26
N LYS A 297 17.95 0.13 -4.77
CA LYS A 297 17.71 -0.53 -6.05
C LYS A 297 16.63 -1.59 -5.89
N THR A 298 15.81 -1.82 -6.93
CA THR A 298 14.85 -2.93 -6.92
C THR A 298 15.58 -4.26 -7.13
N PHE A 299 14.98 -5.39 -6.72
CA PHE A 299 15.57 -6.72 -6.99
C PHE A 299 15.69 -6.95 -8.50
N VAL A 300 14.66 -6.56 -9.26
CA VAL A 300 14.64 -6.67 -10.73
C VAL A 300 15.80 -5.91 -11.38
N SER A 301 16.08 -4.68 -10.93
CA SER A 301 17.18 -3.87 -11.45
C SER A 301 18.57 -4.44 -11.12
N GLN A 302 18.63 -5.42 -10.22
CA GLN A 302 19.86 -6.13 -9.82
C GLN A 302 19.93 -7.55 -10.38
N GLY A 303 19.03 -7.90 -11.34
CA GLY A 303 19.06 -9.19 -12.05
C GLY A 303 18.22 -10.31 -11.40
N TYR A 304 17.50 -10.02 -10.31
CA TYR A 304 16.61 -10.99 -9.68
C TYR A 304 15.17 -10.70 -10.10
N ASP A 305 14.61 -11.54 -10.98
CA ASP A 305 13.23 -11.40 -11.47
C ASP A 305 12.22 -11.76 -10.37
N LEU A 306 12.07 -10.85 -9.42
CA LEU A 306 11.13 -10.93 -8.30
C LEU A 306 10.54 -9.55 -8.00
N VAL A 307 9.23 -9.45 -8.19
CA VAL A 307 8.39 -8.38 -7.63
C VAL A 307 7.44 -9.03 -6.64
N TYR A 308 7.54 -8.66 -5.39
CA TYR A 308 6.72 -9.24 -4.34
C TYR A 308 6.33 -8.19 -3.31
N GLY A 309 5.04 -8.11 -2.98
CA GLY A 309 4.56 -7.05 -2.09
C GLY A 309 3.41 -7.51 -1.22
N ASN A 310 3.33 -6.93 -0.06
CA ASN A 310 2.32 -7.16 0.94
C ASN A 310 1.04 -6.40 0.57
N TRP A 311 0.12 -7.06 -0.13
CA TRP A 311 -1.20 -6.47 -0.31
C TRP A 311 -1.98 -6.48 1.01
N ARG A 312 -2.84 -5.47 1.19
CA ARG A 312 -3.80 -5.42 2.30
C ARG A 312 -5.18 -5.13 1.81
N GLY A 313 -6.15 -5.67 2.53
CA GLY A 313 -7.56 -5.52 2.24
C GLY A 313 -8.40 -5.54 3.50
N ILE A 314 -9.68 -5.33 3.30
CA ILE A 314 -10.71 -5.24 4.33
C ILE A 314 -11.67 -6.41 4.13
N MET A 315 -11.98 -7.10 5.22
CA MET A 315 -13.11 -8.03 5.29
C MET A 315 -14.15 -7.47 6.26
N ALA A 316 -15.41 -7.69 5.96
CA ALA A 316 -16.53 -7.49 6.86
C ALA A 316 -17.01 -8.84 7.43
N PRO A 317 -17.84 -8.83 8.48
CA PRO A 317 -18.45 -10.07 8.99
C PRO A 317 -19.23 -10.84 7.93
N ALA A 318 -19.40 -12.12 8.15
CA ALA A 318 -20.34 -12.93 7.38
C ALA A 318 -21.79 -12.46 7.58
N ASP A 319 -22.69 -12.92 6.72
CA ASP A 319 -24.13 -12.75 6.82
C ASP A 319 -24.61 -11.29 6.81
N LEU A 320 -23.86 -10.38 6.15
CA LEU A 320 -24.36 -9.02 5.90
C LEU A 320 -25.57 -9.05 4.97
N SER A 321 -26.53 -8.15 5.20
CA SER A 321 -27.56 -7.90 4.20
C SER A 321 -26.93 -7.41 2.90
N LYS A 322 -27.60 -7.69 1.75
CA LYS A 322 -27.13 -7.17 0.46
C LYS A 322 -27.00 -5.64 0.46
N ALA A 323 -27.88 -4.95 1.17
CA ALA A 323 -27.85 -3.49 1.28
C ALA A 323 -26.63 -3.00 2.06
N ASP A 324 -26.33 -3.62 3.20
CA ASP A 324 -25.15 -3.28 4.02
C ASP A 324 -23.85 -3.59 3.30
N TYR A 325 -23.76 -4.75 2.67
CA TYR A 325 -22.61 -5.12 1.82
C TYR A 325 -22.36 -4.08 0.72
N LEU A 326 -23.40 -3.75 -0.06
CA LEU A 326 -23.28 -2.76 -1.14
C LEU A 326 -22.93 -1.37 -0.62
N ASN A 327 -23.49 -0.97 0.54
CA ASN A 327 -23.14 0.30 1.14
C ASN A 327 -21.66 0.33 1.59
N TYR A 328 -21.18 -0.76 2.21
CA TYR A 328 -19.80 -0.82 2.68
C TYR A 328 -18.82 -0.70 1.52
N ILE A 329 -19.00 -1.48 0.44
CA ILE A 329 -18.09 -1.41 -0.71
C ILE A 329 -18.14 -0.05 -1.42
N LYS A 330 -19.31 0.62 -1.51
CA LYS A 330 -19.45 1.97 -2.06
C LYS A 330 -18.71 3.01 -1.21
N VAL A 331 -18.80 2.92 0.13
CA VAL A 331 -18.06 3.79 1.04
C VAL A 331 -16.55 3.65 0.84
N ILE A 332 -16.05 2.42 0.72
CA ILE A 332 -14.62 2.16 0.47
C ILE A 332 -14.21 2.58 -0.95
N ASP A 333 -15.08 2.44 -1.95
CA ASP A 333 -14.83 2.89 -3.32
C ASP A 333 -14.72 4.43 -3.41
N ILE A 334 -15.54 5.18 -2.67
CA ILE A 334 -15.39 6.63 -2.55
C ILE A 334 -14.08 6.99 -1.83
N MET A 335 -13.77 6.31 -0.73
CA MET A 335 -12.54 6.55 0.01
C MET A 335 -11.31 6.41 -0.89
N HIS A 336 -11.22 5.33 -1.68
CA HIS A 336 -10.01 5.02 -2.45
C HIS A 336 -9.67 6.06 -3.52
N ILE A 337 -10.66 6.78 -4.06
CA ILE A 337 -10.44 7.87 -5.02
C ILE A 337 -10.11 9.21 -4.35
N SER A 338 -10.35 9.32 -3.04
CA SER A 338 -10.27 10.59 -2.30
C SER A 338 -8.84 11.15 -2.20
N PRO A 339 -8.69 12.47 -2.10
CA PRO A 339 -7.42 13.11 -1.77
C PRO A 339 -6.85 12.65 -0.42
N ALA A 340 -7.70 12.41 0.58
CA ALA A 340 -7.30 11.95 1.89
C ALA A 340 -6.61 10.58 1.83
N TRP A 341 -7.19 9.62 1.10
CA TRP A 341 -6.56 8.30 0.89
C TRP A 341 -5.24 8.41 0.09
N LYS A 342 -5.21 9.22 -0.97
CA LYS A 342 -3.99 9.46 -1.75
C LYS A 342 -2.86 10.04 -0.90
N ALA A 343 -3.19 10.91 0.07
CA ALA A 343 -2.22 11.44 1.02
C ALA A 343 -1.67 10.34 1.95
N GLU A 344 -2.52 9.43 2.47
CA GLU A 344 -2.09 8.29 3.28
C GLU A 344 -1.20 7.32 2.46
N LEU A 345 -1.57 7.00 1.21
CA LEU A 345 -0.72 6.20 0.32
C LEU A 345 0.67 6.84 0.14
N THR A 346 0.72 8.14 -0.14
CA THR A 346 1.97 8.88 -0.34
C THR A 346 2.84 8.89 0.91
N LYS A 347 2.23 9.19 2.06
CA LYS A 347 2.89 9.22 3.38
C LYS A 347 3.53 7.88 3.72
N ASN A 348 2.79 6.79 3.50
CA ASN A 348 3.21 5.44 3.87
C ASN A 348 3.96 4.70 2.74
N LYS A 349 4.19 5.35 1.59
CA LYS A 349 4.85 4.75 0.42
C LYS A 349 4.15 3.49 -0.08
N TRP A 350 2.83 3.47 0.00
CA TRP A 350 2.00 2.38 -0.49
C TRP A 350 1.55 2.64 -1.92
N ASP A 351 1.48 1.58 -2.71
CA ASP A 351 0.83 1.60 -4.01
C ASP A 351 -0.68 1.46 -3.85
N ASN A 352 -1.44 2.22 -4.65
CA ASN A 352 -2.88 2.09 -4.72
C ASN A 352 -3.25 0.86 -5.54
N GLU A 353 -3.67 -0.21 -4.90
CA GLU A 353 -4.13 -1.44 -5.56
C GLU A 353 -5.57 -1.75 -5.18
N PHE A 354 -6.49 -1.04 -5.79
CA PHE A 354 -7.90 -1.19 -5.48
C PHE A 354 -8.58 -2.29 -6.32
N VAL A 355 -9.15 -3.27 -5.62
CA VAL A 355 -10.01 -4.32 -6.17
C VAL A 355 -11.11 -4.58 -5.15
N ALA A 356 -12.37 -4.35 -5.48
CA ALA A 356 -13.47 -4.41 -4.51
C ALA A 356 -14.52 -5.47 -4.86
N GLY A 357 -15.32 -5.80 -3.88
CA GLY A 357 -16.50 -6.63 -4.01
C GLY A 357 -16.25 -8.03 -4.56
N THR A 358 -17.03 -8.44 -5.52
CA THR A 358 -16.92 -9.77 -6.16
C THR A 358 -15.58 -9.98 -6.84
N ALA A 359 -14.96 -8.94 -7.39
CA ALA A 359 -13.63 -9.03 -7.97
C ALA A 359 -12.55 -9.31 -6.90
N PHE A 360 -12.69 -8.75 -5.69
CA PHE A 360 -11.79 -9.05 -4.58
C PHE A 360 -11.98 -10.48 -4.06
N LYS A 361 -13.24 -10.95 -4.00
CA LYS A 361 -13.51 -12.37 -3.68
C LYS A 361 -12.79 -13.29 -4.65
N SER A 362 -12.97 -13.07 -5.96
CA SER A 362 -12.31 -13.88 -7.01
C SER A 362 -10.79 -13.81 -6.95
N PHE A 363 -10.23 -12.64 -6.59
CA PHE A 363 -8.80 -12.52 -6.33
C PHE A 363 -8.37 -13.42 -5.16
N LEU A 364 -9.10 -13.43 -4.03
CA LEU A 364 -8.77 -14.27 -2.88
C LEU A 364 -8.87 -15.78 -3.19
N GLU A 365 -9.91 -16.18 -3.91
CA GLU A 365 -10.12 -17.58 -4.33
C GLU A 365 -8.93 -18.12 -5.14
N LYS A 366 -8.33 -17.28 -5.96
CA LYS A 366 -7.13 -17.62 -6.74
C LYS A 366 -5.85 -17.50 -5.92
N HIS A 367 -5.71 -16.41 -5.17
CA HIS A 367 -4.45 -16.03 -4.55
C HIS A 367 -4.12 -16.85 -3.29
N ILE A 368 -5.13 -17.29 -2.51
CA ILE A 368 -4.90 -18.14 -1.33
C ILE A 368 -4.18 -19.45 -1.71
N PRO A 369 -4.64 -20.23 -2.72
CA PRO A 369 -3.90 -21.40 -3.18
C PRO A 369 -2.49 -21.09 -3.70
N GLU A 370 -2.29 -19.94 -4.38
CA GLU A 370 -0.96 -19.51 -4.84
C GLU A 370 -0.01 -19.30 -3.65
N ILE A 371 -0.46 -18.62 -2.58
CA ILE A 371 0.35 -18.44 -1.37
C ILE A 371 0.64 -19.78 -0.70
N ASN A 372 -0.34 -20.68 -0.61
CA ASN A 372 -0.13 -22.02 -0.05
C ASN A 372 0.94 -22.80 -0.83
N ALA A 373 0.96 -22.66 -2.16
CA ALA A 373 2.00 -23.27 -3.00
C ALA A 373 3.39 -22.65 -2.73
N VAL A 374 3.46 -21.32 -2.56
CA VAL A 374 4.70 -20.64 -2.15
C VAL A 374 5.18 -21.16 -0.81
N MET A 375 4.30 -21.24 0.20
CA MET A 375 4.63 -21.73 1.55
C MET A 375 5.18 -23.15 1.51
N LYS A 376 4.53 -24.03 0.75
CA LYS A 376 5.01 -25.41 0.54
C LYS A 376 6.40 -25.43 -0.11
N GLY A 377 6.63 -24.58 -1.13
CA GLY A 377 7.92 -24.46 -1.81
C GLY A 377 9.05 -23.90 -0.92
N LEU A 378 8.68 -23.17 0.16
CA LEU A 378 9.61 -22.67 1.17
C LEU A 378 9.84 -23.66 2.33
N GLY A 379 9.20 -24.84 2.31
CA GLY A 379 9.31 -25.84 3.39
C GLY A 379 8.63 -25.44 4.70
N ILE A 380 7.57 -24.65 4.59
CA ILE A 380 6.82 -24.10 5.72
C ILE A 380 5.53 -24.89 5.90
#